data_e948d70c629145f800cedebfce3a3c03
#
_entry.id   e948d70c629145f800cedebfce3a3c03
#
_cell.length_a   1.000
_cell.length_b   1.000
_cell.length_c   1.000
_cell.angle_alpha   90.00
_cell.angle_beta   90.00
_cell.angle_gamma   90.00
#
_symmetry.space_group_name_H-M   'P 1'
#
loop_
_entity.id
_entity.type
_entity.pdbx_description
1 polymer ?
#
loop_
_entity_poly.entity_id
_entity_poly.type
_entity_poly.pdbx_seq_one_letter_code
_entity_poly.pdbx_strand_id
1 'polypeptide(L)'
;MSRAGAPQFIQKPAIKQADGGKKIIFECKVKADPKPALIWFRDNIQLSEGGRYKYVETEESAGSYYIALELSDPQAIDAATYKLNVKNQHGESNANLKLNFDAKGASGAAPKFTAKPQIRQVSNGVVFEVRLSAAPAPTITWYKGDTVVNEGGRFRMTTQTDGLNYT
;
A
#
# COMPACT_ATOMS: atom_id res chain seq x y z
N MET A 1 35.43 10.18 0.41
CA MET A 1 35.41 10.50 1.85
C MET A 1 34.23 11.43 2.11
N SER A 2 33.27 11.03 2.94
CA SER A 2 32.16 11.90 3.34
C SER A 2 32.73 13.05 4.16
N ARG A 3 32.38 14.28 3.80
CA ARG A 3 32.75 15.46 4.59
C ARG A 3 32.00 15.40 5.93
N ALA A 4 32.68 15.85 7.02
CA ALA A 4 32.02 15.94 8.31
C ALA A 4 30.77 16.80 8.21
N GLY A 5 29.62 16.29 8.72
CA GLY A 5 28.32 16.97 8.64
C GLY A 5 27.47 16.66 7.39
N ALA A 6 28.01 15.97 6.37
CA ALA A 6 27.22 15.53 5.24
C ALA A 6 26.13 14.52 5.67
N PRO A 7 24.92 14.52 5.05
CA PRO A 7 23.87 13.58 5.38
C PRO A 7 24.29 12.13 5.21
N GLN A 8 24.04 11.32 6.22
CA GLN A 8 24.32 9.88 6.23
C GLN A 8 23.10 9.11 6.75
N PHE A 9 22.68 8.06 6.05
CA PHE A 9 21.66 7.15 6.55
C PHE A 9 22.23 6.28 7.68
N ILE A 10 21.78 6.52 8.91
CA ILE A 10 22.13 5.73 10.10
C ILE A 10 21.16 4.56 10.31
N GLN A 11 19.97 4.67 9.73
CA GLN A 11 19.05 3.55 9.57
C GLN A 11 18.66 3.47 8.10
N LYS A 12 18.85 2.31 7.50
CA LYS A 12 18.47 2.08 6.09
C LYS A 12 16.99 2.35 5.88
N PRO A 13 16.63 2.99 4.78
CA PRO A 13 15.24 3.17 4.42
C PRO A 13 14.48 1.85 4.34
N ALA A 14 13.28 1.86 4.89
CA ALA A 14 12.37 0.71 4.92
C ALA A 14 10.95 1.14 4.59
N ILE A 15 10.16 0.20 4.10
CA ILE A 15 8.73 0.36 3.85
C ILE A 15 7.97 -0.41 4.90
N LYS A 16 7.02 0.24 5.57
CA LYS A 16 6.13 -0.36 6.56
C LYS A 16 4.68 -0.13 6.17
N GLN A 17 3.83 -1.02 6.60
CA GLN A 17 2.39 -0.85 6.54
C GLN A 17 1.86 -0.46 7.92
N ALA A 18 0.87 0.41 7.96
CA ALA A 18 0.16 0.82 9.16
C ALA A 18 -1.35 0.84 8.90
N ASP A 19 -2.13 0.91 9.98
CA ASP A 19 -3.59 1.00 9.94
C ASP A 19 -4.24 -0.12 9.11
N GLY A 20 -3.75 -1.36 9.27
CA GLY A 20 -4.29 -2.51 8.54
C GLY A 20 -4.12 -2.44 7.02
N GLY A 21 -3.05 -1.78 6.55
CA GLY A 21 -2.76 -1.60 5.12
C GLY A 21 -3.36 -0.34 4.49
N LYS A 22 -4.05 0.49 5.28
CA LYS A 22 -4.59 1.77 4.81
C LYS A 22 -3.52 2.87 4.70
N LYS A 23 -2.32 2.59 5.18
CA LYS A 23 -1.20 3.52 5.14
C LYS A 23 0.11 2.78 4.85
N ILE A 24 0.90 3.34 3.94
CA ILE A 24 2.28 2.94 3.69
C ILE A 24 3.20 4.02 4.24
N ILE A 25 4.23 3.63 4.95
CA ILE A 25 5.23 4.52 5.52
C ILE A 25 6.60 4.14 4.97
N PHE A 26 7.23 5.06 4.28
CA PHE A 26 8.62 4.99 3.86
C PHE A 26 9.44 5.72 4.91
N GLU A 27 10.24 5.04 5.70
CA GLU A 27 10.95 5.63 6.83
C GLU A 27 12.45 5.37 6.78
N CYS A 28 13.21 6.30 7.34
CA CYS A 28 14.65 6.17 7.56
C CYS A 28 15.11 7.09 8.70
N LYS A 29 16.37 6.92 9.12
CA LYS A 29 17.03 7.87 10.00
C LYS A 29 18.32 8.38 9.34
N VAL A 30 18.53 9.67 9.47
CA VAL A 30 19.66 10.37 8.87
C VAL A 30 20.39 11.16 9.93
N LYS A 31 21.73 11.11 9.90
CA LYS A 31 22.58 12.02 10.65
C LYS A 31 23.12 13.09 9.71
N ALA A 32 22.97 14.36 10.06
CA ALA A 32 23.45 15.49 9.27
C ALA A 32 23.66 16.73 10.16
N ASP A 33 24.63 17.53 9.82
CA ASP A 33 24.87 18.84 10.43
C ASP A 33 25.49 19.78 9.37
N PRO A 34 24.83 20.89 9.00
CA PRO A 34 23.52 21.35 9.46
C PRO A 34 22.33 20.50 8.98
N LYS A 35 21.14 20.84 9.47
CA LYS A 35 19.86 20.23 9.08
C LYS A 35 19.77 20.08 7.56
N PRO A 36 19.41 18.89 7.05
CA PRO A 36 19.34 18.65 5.62
C PRO A 36 18.01 19.11 5.02
N ALA A 37 18.02 19.48 3.75
CA ALA A 37 16.82 19.57 2.92
C ALA A 37 16.43 18.17 2.42
N LEU A 38 15.14 17.91 2.35
CA LEU A 38 14.55 16.63 1.96
C LEU A 38 13.73 16.79 0.69
N ILE A 39 13.96 15.93 -0.28
CA ILE A 39 13.15 15.89 -1.51
C ILE A 39 12.77 14.45 -1.80
N TRP A 40 11.47 14.19 -1.89
CA TRP A 40 10.92 12.90 -2.28
C TRP A 40 10.58 12.89 -3.77
N PHE A 41 10.81 11.76 -4.40
CA PHE A 41 10.49 11.50 -5.80
C PHE A 41 9.73 10.18 -5.93
N ARG A 42 8.86 10.11 -6.93
CA ARG A 42 8.23 8.89 -7.41
C ARG A 42 8.55 8.75 -8.90
N ASP A 43 9.22 7.67 -9.29
CA ASP A 43 9.68 7.43 -10.66
C ASP A 43 10.38 8.65 -11.27
N ASN A 44 11.29 9.28 -10.49
CA ASN A 44 12.03 10.51 -10.83
C ASN A 44 11.19 11.81 -10.94
N ILE A 45 9.91 11.76 -10.64
CA ILE A 45 9.05 12.95 -10.53
C ILE A 45 9.03 13.40 -9.07
N GLN A 46 9.36 14.66 -8.83
CA GLN A 46 9.34 15.22 -7.49
C GLN A 46 7.92 15.19 -6.93
N LEU A 47 7.78 14.63 -5.72
CA LEU A 47 6.54 14.66 -4.97
C LEU A 47 6.38 15.98 -4.24
N SER A 48 5.14 16.40 -4.08
CA SER A 48 4.74 17.49 -3.18
C SER A 48 3.90 16.92 -2.04
N GLU A 49 4.05 17.52 -0.86
CA GLU A 49 3.17 17.20 0.26
C GLU A 49 1.73 17.62 -0.05
N GLY A 50 0.78 16.79 0.32
CA GLY A 50 -0.65 17.03 0.10
C GLY A 50 -1.36 15.82 -0.50
N GLY A 51 -2.70 15.89 -0.57
CA GLY A 51 -3.51 14.77 -1.00
C GLY A 51 -3.30 13.55 -0.11
N ARG A 52 -2.76 12.47 -0.69
CA ARG A 52 -2.48 11.22 0.02
C ARG A 52 -1.06 11.14 0.61
N TYR A 53 -0.20 12.13 0.32
CA TYR A 53 1.19 12.17 0.76
C TYR A 53 1.38 13.14 1.91
N LYS A 54 1.98 12.67 3.00
CA LYS A 54 2.37 13.48 4.14
C LYS A 54 3.84 13.26 4.46
N TYR A 55 4.58 14.35 4.69
CA TYR A 55 5.96 14.31 5.11
C TYR A 55 6.06 14.36 6.64
N VAL A 56 6.90 13.52 7.18
CA VAL A 56 7.23 13.53 8.62
C VAL A 56 8.73 13.70 8.75
N GLU A 57 9.11 14.68 9.53
CA GLU A 57 10.49 14.96 9.89
C GLU A 57 10.52 15.28 11.38
N THR A 58 11.32 14.56 12.13
CA THR A 58 11.49 14.76 13.57
C THR A 58 12.97 14.67 13.92
N GLU A 59 13.50 15.69 14.57
CA GLU A 59 14.82 15.63 15.17
C GLU A 59 14.73 14.85 16.48
N GLU A 60 15.33 13.65 16.52
CA GLU A 60 15.33 12.77 17.69
C GLU A 60 16.44 13.13 18.69
N SER A 61 17.56 13.63 18.16
CA SER A 61 18.70 14.13 18.92
C SER A 61 19.52 15.06 18.02
N ALA A 62 20.44 15.84 18.60
CA ALA A 62 21.22 16.81 17.84
C ALA A 62 21.84 16.21 16.57
N GLY A 63 21.41 16.69 15.42
CA GLY A 63 21.86 16.26 14.11
C GLY A 63 21.35 14.87 13.68
N SER A 64 20.40 14.27 14.39
CA SER A 64 19.80 12.98 14.04
C SER A 64 18.30 13.15 13.76
N TYR A 65 17.88 12.81 12.56
CA TYR A 65 16.53 13.04 12.05
C TYR A 65 15.85 11.74 11.68
N TYR A 66 14.64 11.54 12.23
CA TYR A 66 13.68 10.56 11.70
C TYR A 66 12.93 11.20 10.54
N ILE A 67 12.91 10.54 9.41
CA ILE A 67 12.30 11.04 8.18
C ILE A 67 11.35 9.99 7.65
N ALA A 68 10.11 10.39 7.35
CA ALA A 68 9.15 9.50 6.72
C ALA A 68 8.30 10.21 5.66
N LEU A 69 7.89 9.42 4.67
CA LEU A 69 6.81 9.74 3.74
C LEU A 69 5.66 8.79 4.04
N GLU A 70 4.52 9.33 4.39
CA GLU A 70 3.28 8.56 4.59
C GLU A 70 2.42 8.65 3.33
N LEU A 71 1.99 7.51 2.82
CA LEU A 71 1.02 7.38 1.74
C LEU A 71 -0.27 6.79 2.31
N SER A 72 -1.33 7.58 2.32
CA SER A 72 -2.66 7.16 2.76
C SER A 72 -3.43 6.51 1.62
N ASP A 73 -4.26 5.52 1.95
CA ASP A 73 -5.10 4.79 1.02
C ASP A 73 -4.32 4.28 -0.22
N PRO A 74 -3.30 3.43 0.00
CA PRO A 74 -2.43 2.96 -1.07
C PRO A 74 -3.20 2.11 -2.07
N GLN A 75 -2.96 2.33 -3.35
CA GLN A 75 -3.60 1.65 -4.47
C GLN A 75 -2.54 1.00 -5.37
N ALA A 76 -2.94 0.05 -6.19
CA ALA A 76 -2.02 -0.65 -7.11
C ALA A 76 -1.23 0.31 -8.02
N ILE A 77 -1.84 1.45 -8.40
CA ILE A 77 -1.20 2.49 -9.20
C ILE A 77 -0.04 3.20 -8.47
N ASP A 78 0.05 3.06 -7.14
CA ASP A 78 1.14 3.64 -6.35
C ASP A 78 2.42 2.77 -6.37
N ALA A 79 2.36 1.59 -6.99
CA ALA A 79 3.55 0.78 -7.24
C ALA A 79 4.54 1.57 -8.10
N ALA A 80 5.70 1.88 -7.52
CA ALA A 80 6.69 2.76 -8.11
C ALA A 80 8.01 2.69 -7.35
N THR A 81 9.06 3.28 -7.92
CA THR A 81 10.29 3.53 -7.19
C THR A 81 10.21 4.89 -6.52
N TYR A 82 10.25 4.88 -5.20
CA TYR A 82 10.33 6.09 -4.38
C TYR A 82 11.77 6.38 -4.04
N LYS A 83 12.18 7.64 -4.21
CA LYS A 83 13.54 8.09 -3.92
C LYS A 83 13.48 9.24 -2.92
N LEU A 84 14.30 9.15 -1.89
CA LEU A 84 14.58 10.27 -1.00
C LEU A 84 15.97 10.84 -1.32
N ASN A 85 16.05 12.12 -1.59
CA ASN A 85 17.29 12.87 -1.62
C ASN A 85 17.40 13.70 -0.34
N VAL A 86 18.52 13.61 0.33
CA VAL A 86 18.83 14.33 1.58
C VAL A 86 20.09 15.14 1.34
N LYS A 87 20.02 16.44 1.44
CA LYS A 87 21.11 17.35 1.06
C LYS A 87 21.32 18.47 2.06
N ASN A 88 22.58 18.75 2.36
CA ASN A 88 23.01 19.99 3.02
C ASN A 88 24.24 20.58 2.31
N GLN A 89 24.82 21.65 2.87
CA GLN A 89 26.00 22.29 2.30
C GLN A 89 27.27 21.40 2.26
N HIS A 90 27.28 20.30 3.02
CA HIS A 90 28.44 19.40 3.11
C HIS A 90 28.32 18.19 2.18
N GLY A 91 27.15 17.95 1.61
CA GLY A 91 26.93 16.85 0.68
C GLY A 91 25.48 16.42 0.56
N GLU A 92 25.30 15.31 -0.13
CA GLU A 92 23.99 14.69 -0.32
C GLU A 92 24.05 13.16 -0.22
N SER A 93 22.94 12.58 0.16
CA SER A 93 22.72 11.14 0.16
C SER A 93 21.36 10.81 -0.44
N ASN A 94 21.28 9.67 -1.14
CA ASN A 94 20.07 9.21 -1.80
C ASN A 94 19.70 7.81 -1.31
N ALA A 95 18.40 7.55 -1.23
CA ALA A 95 17.86 6.24 -0.97
C ALA A 95 16.72 5.93 -1.95
N ASN A 96 16.71 4.72 -2.48
CA ASN A 96 15.64 4.24 -3.35
C ASN A 96 14.89 3.13 -2.64
N LEU A 97 13.55 3.18 -2.72
CA LEU A 97 12.63 2.20 -2.15
C LEU A 97 11.65 1.80 -3.23
N LYS A 98 11.58 0.51 -3.54
CA LYS A 98 10.63 0.01 -4.53
C LYS A 98 9.37 -0.46 -3.82
N LEU A 99 8.26 0.24 -4.03
CA LEU A 99 6.95 -0.20 -3.61
C LEU A 99 6.35 -1.08 -4.69
N ASN A 100 6.11 -2.33 -4.35
CA ASN A 100 5.40 -3.28 -5.18
C ASN A 100 4.13 -3.69 -4.44
N PHE A 101 3.04 -3.74 -5.15
CA PHE A 101 1.83 -4.43 -4.73
C PHE A 101 1.83 -5.83 -5.36
N ASP A 102 2.85 -6.63 -5.04
CA ASP A 102 2.78 -8.05 -5.33
C ASP A 102 1.61 -8.62 -4.55
N ALA A 103 0.89 -9.58 -5.11
CA ALA A 103 -0.21 -10.30 -4.48
C ALA A 103 0.17 -10.95 -3.10
N LYS A 104 1.41 -10.76 -2.65
CA LYS A 104 2.00 -11.19 -1.38
C LYS A 104 2.34 -10.05 -0.40
N GLY A 105 2.22 -8.78 -0.78
CA GLY A 105 2.79 -7.66 0.00
C GLY A 105 1.87 -6.45 0.24
N ALA A 106 0.76 -6.30 -0.47
CA ALA A 106 -0.37 -5.60 0.12
C ALA A 106 -0.85 -6.51 1.26
N SER A 107 -1.20 -5.98 2.42
CA SER A 107 -1.93 -6.77 3.43
C SER A 107 -3.35 -7.04 2.91
N GLY A 108 -3.42 -7.66 1.76
CA GLY A 108 -4.56 -8.13 1.05
C GLY A 108 -4.21 -9.48 0.46
N ALA A 109 -4.83 -10.55 0.90
CA ALA A 109 -4.78 -11.77 0.15
C ALA A 109 -5.59 -11.56 -1.13
N ALA A 110 -4.98 -11.79 -2.30
CA ALA A 110 -5.73 -11.91 -3.54
C ALA A 110 -6.93 -12.84 -3.31
N PRO A 111 -8.08 -12.57 -3.92
CA PRO A 111 -9.24 -13.40 -3.74
C PRO A 111 -8.91 -14.89 -3.97
N LYS A 112 -9.15 -15.70 -2.97
CA LYS A 112 -8.91 -17.13 -3.01
C LYS A 112 -10.16 -17.87 -2.58
N PHE A 113 -10.63 -18.80 -3.40
CA PHE A 113 -11.71 -19.68 -3.00
C PHE A 113 -11.28 -20.55 -1.81
N THR A 114 -12.04 -20.48 -0.72
CA THR A 114 -11.80 -21.26 0.50
C THR A 114 -12.55 -22.57 0.50
N ALA A 115 -13.55 -22.71 -0.39
CA ALA A 115 -14.27 -23.95 -0.64
C ALA A 115 -14.62 -24.04 -2.14
N LYS A 116 -14.88 -25.25 -2.61
CA LYS A 116 -15.39 -25.46 -3.97
C LYS A 116 -16.75 -24.77 -4.12
N PRO A 117 -17.01 -24.11 -5.26
CA PRO A 117 -18.34 -23.59 -5.57
C PRO A 117 -19.42 -24.67 -5.42
N GLN A 118 -20.55 -24.33 -4.85
CA GLN A 118 -21.65 -25.22 -4.62
C GLN A 118 -22.91 -24.74 -5.35
N ILE A 119 -23.68 -25.68 -5.82
CA ILE A 119 -25.00 -25.46 -6.38
C ILE A 119 -25.98 -26.25 -5.54
N ARG A 120 -26.99 -25.59 -5.01
CA ARG A 120 -28.07 -26.29 -4.26
C ARG A 120 -29.42 -25.82 -4.71
N GLN A 121 -30.32 -26.79 -4.78
CA GLN A 121 -31.73 -26.54 -5.08
C GLN A 121 -32.43 -26.10 -3.80
N VAL A 122 -33.24 -25.07 -3.91
CA VAL A 122 -34.12 -24.58 -2.83
C VAL A 122 -35.57 -24.59 -3.37
N SER A 123 -36.54 -24.44 -2.48
CA SER A 123 -37.98 -24.55 -2.81
C SER A 123 -38.40 -23.68 -4.00
N ASN A 124 -37.81 -22.52 -4.20
CA ASN A 124 -38.18 -21.56 -5.26
C ASN A 124 -37.04 -21.24 -6.26
N GLY A 125 -36.02 -22.12 -6.36
CA GLY A 125 -34.93 -21.83 -7.30
C GLY A 125 -33.65 -22.61 -7.04
N VAL A 126 -32.57 -22.06 -7.56
CA VAL A 126 -31.23 -22.64 -7.42
C VAL A 126 -30.31 -21.56 -6.85
N VAL A 127 -29.53 -21.94 -5.86
CA VAL A 127 -28.52 -21.09 -5.24
C VAL A 127 -27.11 -21.51 -5.72
N PHE A 128 -26.38 -20.58 -6.26
CA PHE A 128 -24.95 -20.72 -6.55
C PHE A 128 -24.19 -20.05 -5.40
N GLU A 129 -23.44 -20.83 -4.65
CA GLU A 129 -22.69 -20.34 -3.49
C GLU A 129 -21.20 -20.50 -3.74
N VAL A 130 -20.47 -19.44 -3.46
CA VAL A 130 -18.99 -19.44 -3.45
C VAL A 130 -18.51 -18.91 -2.11
N ARG A 131 -17.41 -19.47 -1.64
CA ARG A 131 -16.72 -18.97 -0.44
C ARG A 131 -15.31 -18.60 -0.82
N LEU A 132 -14.93 -17.40 -0.47
CA LEU A 132 -13.60 -16.89 -0.74
C LEU A 132 -13.08 -16.04 0.42
N SER A 133 -11.79 -15.91 0.50
CA SER A 133 -11.12 -14.92 1.36
C SER A 133 -10.40 -13.90 0.51
N ALA A 134 -10.47 -12.64 0.89
CA ALA A 134 -9.79 -11.55 0.22
C ALA A 134 -9.55 -10.38 1.16
N ALA A 135 -8.50 -9.65 0.91
CA ALA A 135 -8.26 -8.33 1.48
C ALA A 135 -7.48 -7.49 0.46
N PRO A 136 -7.94 -6.32 0.07
CA PRO A 136 -9.20 -5.67 0.45
C PRO A 136 -10.43 -6.40 -0.08
N ALA A 137 -11.62 -5.87 0.22
CA ALA A 137 -12.90 -6.43 -0.24
C ALA A 137 -12.88 -6.65 -1.76
N PRO A 138 -13.20 -7.85 -2.23
CA PRO A 138 -13.14 -8.17 -3.66
C PRO A 138 -14.35 -7.59 -4.39
N THR A 139 -14.17 -7.26 -5.65
CA THR A 139 -15.30 -7.05 -6.57
C THR A 139 -15.74 -8.42 -7.08
N ILE A 140 -17.02 -8.75 -6.92
CA ILE A 140 -17.59 -10.03 -7.34
C ILE A 140 -18.52 -9.78 -8.54
N THR A 141 -18.24 -10.44 -9.64
CA THR A 141 -19.06 -10.36 -10.84
C THR A 141 -19.46 -11.77 -11.26
N TRP A 142 -20.75 -12.00 -11.48
CA TRP A 142 -21.28 -13.26 -11.95
C TRP A 142 -21.47 -13.25 -13.46
N TYR A 143 -21.20 -14.36 -14.09
CA TYR A 143 -21.38 -14.54 -15.53
C TYR A 143 -22.24 -15.78 -15.82
N LYS A 144 -23.05 -15.69 -16.87
CA LYS A 144 -23.72 -16.83 -17.50
C LYS A 144 -23.17 -16.93 -18.93
N GLY A 145 -22.31 -17.92 -19.18
CA GLY A 145 -21.47 -17.89 -20.37
C GLY A 145 -20.61 -16.62 -20.35
N ASP A 146 -20.63 -15.83 -21.40
CA ASP A 146 -19.86 -14.58 -21.52
C ASP A 146 -20.68 -13.33 -21.13
N THR A 147 -21.89 -13.50 -20.61
CA THR A 147 -22.80 -12.40 -20.28
C THR A 147 -22.78 -12.15 -18.78
N VAL A 148 -22.56 -10.88 -18.39
CA VAL A 148 -22.64 -10.45 -16.99
C VAL A 148 -24.06 -10.61 -16.48
N VAL A 149 -24.21 -11.24 -15.32
CA VAL A 149 -25.47 -11.36 -14.61
C VAL A 149 -25.60 -10.19 -13.64
N ASN A 150 -26.63 -9.39 -13.81
CA ASN A 150 -26.96 -8.30 -12.92
C ASN A 150 -28.08 -8.70 -11.96
N GLU A 151 -28.08 -8.09 -10.76
CA GLU A 151 -29.18 -8.27 -9.83
C GLU A 151 -30.47 -7.69 -10.41
N GLY A 152 -31.56 -8.43 -10.24
CA GLY A 152 -32.89 -8.06 -10.71
C GLY A 152 -33.61 -9.18 -11.42
N GLY A 153 -34.92 -9.03 -11.63
CA GLY A 153 -35.75 -10.04 -12.25
C GLY A 153 -35.72 -11.38 -11.49
N ARG A 154 -35.09 -12.38 -12.11
CA ARG A 154 -34.95 -13.74 -11.56
C ARG A 154 -33.69 -13.96 -10.74
N PHE A 155 -32.76 -12.97 -10.71
CA PHE A 155 -31.48 -13.08 -10.04
C PHE A 155 -31.44 -12.18 -8.82
N ARG A 156 -31.08 -12.77 -7.68
CA ARG A 156 -30.79 -12.06 -6.44
C ARG A 156 -29.36 -12.38 -6.05
N MET A 157 -28.61 -11.35 -5.68
CA MET A 157 -27.24 -11.48 -5.21
C MET A 157 -27.15 -11.06 -3.74
N THR A 158 -26.48 -11.86 -2.95
CA THR A 158 -26.21 -11.53 -1.53
C THR A 158 -24.76 -11.83 -1.26
N THR A 159 -24.12 -10.98 -0.51
CA THR A 159 -22.76 -11.19 -0.02
C THR A 159 -22.77 -11.06 1.49
N GLN A 160 -22.31 -12.10 2.17
CA GLN A 160 -22.11 -12.09 3.62
C GLN A 160 -20.61 -12.04 3.88
N THR A 161 -20.21 -11.25 4.88
CA THR A 161 -18.81 -11.07 5.25
C THR A 161 -18.58 -11.44 6.70
N ASP A 162 -17.50 -12.17 6.95
CA ASP A 162 -17.00 -12.46 8.29
C ASP A 162 -15.48 -12.25 8.28
N GLY A 163 -15.06 -11.08 8.73
CA GLY A 163 -13.67 -10.65 8.62
C GLY A 163 -13.21 -10.56 7.18
N LEU A 164 -12.28 -11.42 6.80
CA LEU A 164 -11.74 -11.52 5.43
C LEU A 164 -12.46 -12.56 4.56
N ASN A 165 -13.48 -13.24 5.09
CA ASN A 165 -14.22 -14.27 4.37
C ASN A 165 -15.52 -13.71 3.79
N TYR A 166 -15.82 -14.11 2.57
CA TYR A 166 -16.99 -13.71 1.78
C TYR A 166 -17.75 -14.94 1.32
N THR A 167 -19.07 -14.91 1.49
CA THR A 167 -19.99 -15.96 1.02
C THR A 167 -21.11 -15.34 0.22
#